data_f007ee4f4c3d780567c9ca4bcbc21528
#
_entry.id   f007ee4f4c3d780567c9ca4bcbc21528
#
_cell.length_a   1.000
_cell.length_b   1.000
_cell.length_c   1.000
_cell.angle_alpha   90.00
_cell.angle_beta   90.00
_cell.angle_gamma   90.00
#
_symmetry.space_group_name_H-M   'P 1'
#
loop_
_entity.id
_entity.type
_entity.pdbx_description
1 polymer ?
#
loop_
_entity_poly.entity_id
_entity_poly.type
_entity_poly.pdbx_seq_one_letter_code
_entity_poly.pdbx_strand_id
1 'polypeptide(L)'
;MVLEPNESPRLQSPFENVWFGSLQEVRTVSLAAHFTDEGPGGLSYAYEYDPAYLTLTSGQGEFRLKPLKFGLSQVKITATDAEGLAGETDFLVMTHDYRQEVTFYPNPVMDKLNVRMGREVEGTIYLTFSTLDGQLVKKVNAPIGPFAPVEVDLSGLKKGTYVVQLKYLQETYTRTLIKQ
;
A
#
# COMPACT_ATOMS: atom_id res chain seq x y z
N MET A 1 -17.74 50.98 -2.70
CA MET A 1 -17.01 49.72 -2.88
C MET A 1 -17.68 48.75 -1.94
N VAL A 2 -18.46 47.82 -2.49
CA VAL A 2 -19.10 46.76 -1.69
C VAL A 2 -17.99 45.73 -1.50
N LEU A 3 -17.53 45.52 -0.27
CA LEU A 3 -16.66 44.41 0.03
C LEU A 3 -17.51 43.13 -0.09
N GLU A 4 -17.09 42.22 -0.92
CA GLU A 4 -17.71 40.91 -0.96
C GLU A 4 -17.50 40.21 0.40
N PRO A 5 -18.49 39.48 0.90
CA PRO A 5 -18.32 38.75 2.14
C PRO A 5 -17.26 37.68 1.98
N ASN A 6 -16.42 37.51 3.00
CA ASN A 6 -15.43 36.41 3.04
C ASN A 6 -16.13 35.06 2.90
N GLU A 7 -15.57 34.18 2.11
CA GLU A 7 -16.05 32.80 1.92
C GLU A 7 -15.08 31.82 2.58
N SER A 8 -15.58 30.65 2.96
CA SER A 8 -14.74 29.60 3.53
C SER A 8 -13.74 29.06 2.49
N PRO A 9 -12.57 28.61 2.92
CA PRO A 9 -11.59 27.95 2.05
C PRO A 9 -12.24 26.84 1.23
N ARG A 10 -11.98 26.84 -0.08
CA ARG A 10 -12.56 25.88 -1.03
C ARG A 10 -11.54 24.82 -1.39
N LEU A 11 -11.99 23.55 -1.41
CA LEU A 11 -11.21 22.45 -1.96
C LEU A 11 -11.15 22.59 -3.49
N GLN A 12 -9.97 22.86 -4.01
CA GLN A 12 -9.72 22.97 -5.46
C GLN A 12 -9.44 21.60 -6.09
N SER A 13 -8.72 20.76 -5.38
CA SER A 13 -8.35 19.42 -5.83
C SER A 13 -8.40 18.44 -4.66
N PRO A 14 -9.11 17.31 -4.77
CA PRO A 14 -9.12 16.30 -3.71
C PRO A 14 -7.74 15.70 -3.49
N PHE A 15 -7.47 15.26 -2.27
CA PHE A 15 -6.26 14.48 -1.98
C PHE A 15 -6.42 13.06 -2.53
N GLU A 16 -5.35 12.56 -3.13
CA GLU A 16 -5.30 11.15 -3.51
C GLU A 16 -5.08 10.27 -2.28
N ASN A 17 -5.62 9.05 -2.32
CA ASN A 17 -5.35 8.07 -1.30
C ASN A 17 -3.87 7.69 -1.29
N VAL A 18 -3.30 7.51 -0.10
CA VAL A 18 -1.87 7.22 0.09
C VAL A 18 -1.68 5.73 0.39
N TRP A 19 -0.75 5.12 -0.31
CA TRP A 19 -0.42 3.71 -0.17
C TRP A 19 1.02 3.55 0.31
N PHE A 20 1.20 2.77 1.38
CA PHE A 20 2.49 2.38 1.91
C PHE A 20 2.68 0.88 1.79
N GLY A 21 3.85 0.46 1.35
CA GLY A 21 4.25 -0.94 1.26
C GLY A 21 5.07 -1.42 2.45
N SER A 22 5.50 -0.53 3.31
CA SER A 22 6.22 -0.87 4.53
C SER A 22 6.05 0.20 5.60
N LEU A 23 6.33 -0.16 6.86
CA LEU A 23 6.32 0.77 8.00
C LEU A 23 7.52 1.73 8.01
N GLN A 24 8.47 1.58 7.09
CA GLN A 24 9.67 2.41 6.99
C GLN A 24 9.53 3.56 5.99
N GLU A 25 8.50 3.53 5.16
CA GLU A 25 8.26 4.57 4.17
C GLU A 25 7.77 5.86 4.82
N VAL A 26 8.08 6.98 4.15
CA VAL A 26 7.57 8.31 4.49
C VAL A 26 7.07 8.96 3.20
N ARG A 27 5.90 9.57 3.26
CA ARG A 27 5.32 10.35 2.15
C ARG A 27 5.16 11.79 2.58
N THR A 28 5.59 12.70 1.70
CA THR A 28 5.34 14.13 1.84
C THR A 28 4.21 14.51 0.90
N VAL A 29 3.23 15.25 1.42
CA VAL A 29 2.05 15.71 0.69
C VAL A 29 2.00 17.24 0.79
N SER A 30 1.89 17.90 -0.36
CA SER A 30 1.77 19.36 -0.43
C SER A 30 0.32 19.79 -0.17
N LEU A 31 0.14 20.88 0.54
CA LEU A 31 -1.17 21.49 0.80
C LEU A 31 -1.53 22.57 -0.24
N ALA A 32 -0.52 23.19 -0.83
CA ALA A 32 -0.67 24.40 -1.65
C ALA A 32 -1.53 24.24 -2.91
N ALA A 33 -1.72 23.00 -3.40
CA ALA A 33 -2.51 22.71 -4.60
C ALA A 33 -3.95 22.28 -4.28
N HIS A 34 -4.31 22.13 -3.01
CA HIS A 34 -5.58 21.52 -2.63
C HIS A 34 -6.62 22.49 -2.12
N PHE A 35 -6.21 23.57 -1.46
CA PHE A 35 -7.14 24.58 -0.97
C PHE A 35 -6.84 25.93 -1.58
N THR A 36 -7.89 26.69 -1.88
CA THR A 36 -7.85 28.10 -2.26
C THR A 36 -8.69 28.92 -1.33
N ASP A 37 -8.25 30.14 -1.09
CA ASP A 37 -8.95 31.15 -0.34
C ASP A 37 -8.79 32.50 -1.04
N GLU A 38 -9.85 33.30 -1.06
CA GLU A 38 -9.86 34.64 -1.69
C GLU A 38 -9.58 35.76 -0.68
N GLY A 39 -9.54 35.41 0.63
CA GLY A 39 -9.30 36.35 1.71
C GLY A 39 -7.85 36.79 1.84
N PRO A 40 -7.61 37.97 2.45
CA PRO A 40 -6.26 38.39 2.80
C PRO A 40 -5.76 37.56 3.98
N GLY A 41 -4.80 36.71 3.76
CA GLY A 41 -4.19 35.90 4.81
C GLY A 41 -3.77 34.52 4.31
N GLY A 42 -3.12 33.79 5.17
CA GLY A 42 -2.75 32.40 4.88
C GLY A 42 -3.76 31.45 5.53
N LEU A 43 -3.82 30.22 5.01
CA LEU A 43 -4.59 29.16 5.61
C LEU A 43 -3.81 28.49 6.75
N SER A 44 -4.50 28.20 7.83
CA SER A 44 -4.03 27.31 8.90
C SER A 44 -4.67 25.93 8.72
N TYR A 45 -3.95 24.86 9.14
CA TYR A 45 -4.38 23.49 8.93
C TYR A 45 -4.42 22.71 10.22
N ALA A 46 -5.51 21.99 10.44
CA ALA A 46 -5.66 20.99 11.48
C ALA A 46 -5.87 19.61 10.87
N TYR A 47 -5.42 18.57 11.60
CA TYR A 47 -5.45 17.19 11.12
C TYR A 47 -6.08 16.27 12.17
N GLU A 48 -7.03 15.46 11.73
CA GLU A 48 -7.59 14.38 12.54
C GLU A 48 -7.18 13.05 11.89
N TYR A 49 -6.59 12.15 12.67
CA TYR A 49 -6.16 10.83 12.24
C TYR A 49 -5.99 9.90 13.44
N ASP A 50 -5.91 8.58 13.21
CA ASP A 50 -5.64 7.62 14.27
C ASP A 50 -4.11 7.50 14.53
N PRO A 51 -3.62 8.01 15.69
CA PRO A 51 -2.20 7.96 16.02
C PRO A 51 -1.67 6.54 16.29
N ALA A 52 -2.54 5.54 16.42
CA ALA A 52 -2.13 4.14 16.51
C ALA A 52 -1.69 3.56 15.17
N TYR A 53 -2.12 4.15 14.04
CA TYR A 53 -1.82 3.67 12.69
C TYR A 53 -0.77 4.48 11.97
N LEU A 54 -0.69 5.78 12.22
CA LEU A 54 0.26 6.64 11.53
C LEU A 54 0.71 7.82 12.40
N THR A 55 1.85 8.42 12.05
CA THR A 55 2.23 9.75 12.50
C THR A 55 2.11 10.73 11.36
N LEU A 56 1.65 11.93 11.69
CA LEU A 56 1.59 13.08 10.80
C LEU A 56 2.38 14.22 11.42
N THR A 57 3.31 14.79 10.64
CA THR A 57 4.05 16.00 11.00
C THR A 57 3.86 17.04 9.94
N SER A 58 3.45 18.26 10.31
CA SER A 58 3.16 19.35 9.39
C SER A 58 4.20 20.47 9.47
N GLY A 59 4.41 21.19 8.38
CA GLY A 59 5.23 22.40 8.32
C GLY A 59 5.29 22.99 6.91
N GLN A 60 5.38 24.32 6.83
CA GLN A 60 5.63 25.10 5.60
C GLN A 60 4.80 24.69 4.35
N GLY A 61 3.49 24.46 4.52
CA GLY A 61 2.60 24.13 3.39
C GLY A 61 2.65 22.67 2.93
N GLU A 62 3.24 21.80 3.71
CA GLU A 62 3.26 20.36 3.49
C GLU A 62 3.04 19.57 4.79
N PHE A 63 2.68 18.31 4.67
CA PHE A 63 2.72 17.37 5.80
C PHE A 63 3.37 16.06 5.39
N ARG A 64 3.93 15.37 6.38
CA ARG A 64 4.59 14.07 6.21
C ARG A 64 3.83 13.00 6.95
N LEU A 65 3.57 11.90 6.26
CA LEU A 65 2.93 10.72 6.79
C LEU A 65 3.97 9.60 6.94
N LYS A 66 3.97 8.96 8.10
CA LYS A 66 4.73 7.73 8.35
C LYS A 66 3.81 6.70 8.99
N PRO A 67 3.66 5.50 8.39
CA PRO A 67 2.83 4.45 8.97
C PRO A 67 3.51 3.84 10.20
N LEU A 68 2.71 3.50 11.21
CA LEU A 68 3.14 2.81 12.43
C LEU A 68 2.63 1.37 12.47
N LYS A 69 1.51 1.10 11.76
CA LYS A 69 0.84 -0.18 11.77
C LYS A 69 0.23 -0.47 10.41
N PHE A 70 0.18 -1.75 10.03
CA PHE A 70 -0.54 -2.18 8.84
C PHE A 70 -2.05 -2.03 9.02
N GLY A 71 -2.74 -1.62 7.99
CA GLY A 71 -4.18 -1.42 7.99
C GLY A 71 -4.60 -0.16 7.25
N LEU A 72 -5.85 0.22 7.48
CA LEU A 72 -6.49 1.39 6.90
C LEU A 72 -6.64 2.47 7.97
N SER A 73 -6.28 3.70 7.64
CA SER A 73 -6.53 4.90 8.45
C SER A 73 -7.11 5.99 7.56
N GLN A 74 -7.97 6.83 8.12
CA GLN A 74 -8.48 8.03 7.47
C GLN A 74 -7.73 9.23 8.03
N VAL A 75 -7.41 10.18 7.16
CA VAL A 75 -6.88 11.49 7.55
C VAL A 75 -7.87 12.53 7.11
N LYS A 76 -8.37 13.34 8.05
CA LYS A 76 -9.21 14.50 7.79
C LYS A 76 -8.35 15.76 7.94
N ILE A 77 -8.50 16.69 7.01
CA ILE A 77 -7.82 17.97 6.99
C ILE A 77 -8.88 19.06 7.05
N THR A 78 -8.70 20.00 7.99
CA THR A 78 -9.48 21.22 8.10
C THR A 78 -8.58 22.40 7.76
N ALA A 79 -8.88 23.14 6.72
CA ALA A 79 -8.24 24.40 6.36
C ALA A 79 -9.09 25.53 6.92
N THR A 80 -8.47 26.46 7.66
CA THR A 80 -9.14 27.60 8.28
C THR A 80 -8.47 28.89 7.83
N ASP A 81 -9.25 29.86 7.39
CA ASP A 81 -8.78 31.20 7.00
C ASP A 81 -8.49 32.11 8.21
N ALA A 82 -8.06 33.32 7.93
CA ALA A 82 -7.74 34.30 8.97
C ALA A 82 -8.98 34.83 9.75
N GLU A 83 -10.18 34.65 9.22
CA GLU A 83 -11.46 35.06 9.81
C GLU A 83 -12.17 33.92 10.55
N GLY A 84 -11.61 32.70 10.49
CA GLY A 84 -12.11 31.53 11.21
C GLY A 84 -13.12 30.69 10.43
N LEU A 85 -13.33 30.96 9.13
CA LEU A 85 -14.12 30.09 8.28
C LEU A 85 -13.31 28.86 7.86
N ALA A 86 -13.94 27.69 7.78
CA ALA A 86 -13.25 26.45 7.56
C ALA A 86 -13.80 25.66 6.37
N GLY A 87 -12.89 24.98 5.64
CA GLY A 87 -13.19 23.98 4.65
C GLY A 87 -12.55 22.64 5.04
N GLU A 88 -13.21 21.53 4.76
CA GLU A 88 -12.76 20.20 5.17
C GLU A 88 -12.63 19.26 3.99
N THR A 89 -11.72 18.30 4.11
CA THR A 89 -11.57 17.17 3.19
C THR A 89 -10.95 15.98 3.92
N ASP A 90 -11.05 14.80 3.33
CA ASP A 90 -10.42 13.60 3.86
C ASP A 90 -9.85 12.72 2.75
N PHE A 91 -8.96 11.81 3.11
CA PHE A 91 -8.41 10.79 2.25
C PHE A 91 -8.01 9.56 3.07
N LEU A 92 -7.83 8.44 2.38
CA LEU A 92 -7.44 7.18 3.01
C LEU A 92 -5.94 6.97 2.93
N VAL A 93 -5.38 6.45 4.03
CA VAL A 93 -4.02 5.95 4.10
C VAL A 93 -4.07 4.46 4.33
N MET A 94 -3.57 3.70 3.38
CA MET A 94 -3.53 2.24 3.45
C MET A 94 -2.08 1.76 3.55
N THR A 95 -1.79 0.98 4.56
CA THR A 95 -0.47 0.38 4.77
C THR A 95 -0.58 -1.13 4.69
N HIS A 96 0.08 -1.72 3.70
CA HIS A 96 0.11 -3.16 3.47
C HIS A 96 1.46 -3.75 3.85
N ASP A 97 1.44 -4.98 4.38
CA ASP A 97 2.65 -5.79 4.45
C ASP A 97 2.80 -6.56 3.14
N TYR A 98 3.63 -6.07 2.22
CA TYR A 98 3.92 -6.75 0.95
C TYR A 98 4.39 -8.20 1.14
N ARG A 99 4.92 -8.54 2.31
CA ARG A 99 5.32 -9.93 2.61
C ARG A 99 4.13 -10.87 2.75
N GLN A 100 2.93 -10.34 3.04
CA GLN A 100 1.68 -11.10 3.10
C GLN A 100 0.90 -11.12 1.78
N GLU A 101 1.36 -10.37 0.78
CA GLU A 101 0.65 -10.23 -0.49
C GLU A 101 0.84 -11.43 -1.42
N VAL A 102 1.76 -12.34 -1.14
CA VAL A 102 1.93 -13.57 -1.92
C VAL A 102 1.36 -14.73 -1.16
N THR A 103 0.32 -15.33 -1.71
CA THR A 103 -0.30 -16.54 -1.18
C THR A 103 0.03 -17.74 -2.05
N PHE A 104 0.36 -18.85 -1.40
CA PHE A 104 0.61 -20.16 -1.99
C PHE A 104 -0.44 -21.12 -1.44
N TYR A 105 -1.33 -21.61 -2.30
CA TYR A 105 -2.42 -22.47 -1.86
C TYR A 105 -2.83 -23.51 -2.92
N PRO A 106 -3.35 -24.68 -2.48
CA PRO A 106 -3.45 -25.12 -1.10
C PRO A 106 -2.10 -25.45 -0.49
N ASN A 107 -2.00 -25.45 0.84
CA ASN A 107 -0.86 -25.97 1.58
C ASN A 107 -1.40 -26.71 2.82
N PRO A 108 -1.35 -28.04 2.88
CA PRO A 108 -0.65 -28.97 1.98
C PRO A 108 -1.21 -29.00 0.55
N VAL A 109 -0.30 -29.23 -0.41
CA VAL A 109 -0.61 -29.31 -1.83
C VAL A 109 -0.54 -30.76 -2.33
N MET A 110 -1.46 -31.13 -3.22
CA MET A 110 -1.36 -32.36 -4.02
C MET A 110 -0.57 -32.08 -5.32
N ASP A 111 -1.24 -31.90 -6.43
CA ASP A 111 -0.56 -31.76 -7.73
C ASP A 111 -0.54 -30.32 -8.26
N LYS A 112 -1.42 -29.45 -7.80
CA LYS A 112 -1.55 -28.10 -8.31
C LYS A 112 -1.43 -27.07 -7.20
N LEU A 113 -0.47 -26.18 -7.33
CA LEU A 113 -0.24 -25.04 -6.45
C LEU A 113 -0.70 -23.77 -7.16
N ASN A 114 -1.54 -23.00 -6.51
CA ASN A 114 -1.87 -21.66 -6.96
C ASN A 114 -0.98 -20.65 -6.23
N VAL A 115 -0.45 -19.72 -6.99
CA VAL A 115 0.32 -18.59 -6.49
C VAL A 115 -0.40 -17.31 -6.88
N ARG A 116 -0.79 -16.51 -5.90
CA ARG A 116 -1.49 -15.25 -6.11
C ARG A 116 -0.73 -14.12 -5.45
N MET A 117 -0.60 -13.02 -6.16
CA MET A 117 -0.19 -11.74 -5.58
C MET A 117 -1.44 -10.92 -5.24
N GLY A 118 -1.48 -10.37 -4.02
CA GLY A 118 -2.64 -9.63 -3.49
C GLY A 118 -2.76 -8.21 -4.03
N ARG A 119 -1.79 -7.77 -4.86
CA ARG A 119 -1.77 -6.46 -5.49
C ARG A 119 -1.88 -6.58 -7.00
N GLU A 120 -2.16 -5.47 -7.64
CA GLU A 120 -2.13 -5.36 -9.09
C GLU A 120 -0.68 -5.48 -9.58
N VAL A 121 -0.41 -6.53 -10.33
CA VAL A 121 0.92 -6.85 -10.88
C VAL A 121 0.76 -7.34 -12.32
N GLU A 122 1.75 -7.02 -13.13
CA GLU A 122 1.85 -7.52 -14.50
C GLU A 122 3.31 -7.84 -14.81
N GLY A 123 3.56 -8.97 -15.44
CA GLY A 123 4.91 -9.36 -15.83
C GLY A 123 5.17 -10.85 -15.65
N THR A 124 6.39 -11.22 -15.24
CA THR A 124 6.82 -12.61 -15.05
C THR A 124 7.28 -12.83 -13.62
N ILE A 125 6.76 -13.88 -12.99
CA ILE A 125 7.27 -14.41 -11.73
C ILE A 125 8.22 -15.58 -12.01
N TYR A 126 9.21 -15.71 -11.12
CA TYR A 126 10.19 -16.80 -11.14
C TYR A 126 10.04 -17.59 -9.84
N LEU A 127 9.67 -18.86 -9.94
CA LEU A 127 9.49 -19.76 -8.82
C LEU A 127 10.62 -20.78 -8.78
N THR A 128 11.20 -20.98 -7.62
CA THR A 128 12.15 -22.06 -7.35
C THR A 128 11.65 -22.90 -6.19
N PHE A 129 11.72 -24.19 -6.34
CA PHE A 129 11.38 -25.18 -5.32
C PHE A 129 12.64 -25.93 -4.94
N SER A 130 12.94 -25.95 -3.65
CA SER A 130 14.11 -26.65 -3.10
C SER A 130 13.68 -27.54 -1.93
N THR A 131 14.41 -28.60 -1.72
CA THR A 131 14.30 -29.41 -0.50
C THR A 131 14.81 -28.62 0.70
N LEU A 132 14.57 -29.09 1.94
CA LEU A 132 15.02 -28.38 3.16
C LEU A 132 16.55 -28.30 3.30
N ASP A 133 17.28 -29.21 2.67
CA ASP A 133 18.74 -29.19 2.56
C ASP A 133 19.29 -28.29 1.44
N GLY A 134 18.38 -27.58 0.74
CA GLY A 134 18.72 -26.59 -0.28
C GLY A 134 18.87 -27.11 -1.68
N GLN A 135 18.63 -28.42 -1.94
CA GLN A 135 18.70 -28.97 -3.28
C GLN A 135 17.53 -28.42 -4.13
N LEU A 136 17.86 -27.78 -5.24
CA LEU A 136 16.89 -27.29 -6.21
C LEU A 136 16.24 -28.47 -6.94
N VAL A 137 14.89 -28.53 -6.94
CA VAL A 137 14.14 -29.63 -7.55
C VAL A 137 13.24 -29.17 -8.71
N LYS A 138 12.82 -27.89 -8.72
CA LYS A 138 11.98 -27.36 -9.81
C LYS A 138 12.17 -25.85 -9.97
N LYS A 139 12.13 -25.39 -11.22
CA LYS A 139 12.00 -23.97 -11.57
C LYS A 139 10.79 -23.77 -12.48
N VAL A 140 10.06 -22.70 -12.25
CA VAL A 140 8.91 -22.30 -13.07
C VAL A 140 8.98 -20.79 -13.31
N ASN A 141 8.82 -20.39 -14.57
CA ASN A 141 8.62 -19.01 -14.94
C ASN A 141 7.21 -18.90 -15.50
N ALA A 142 6.42 -17.98 -15.01
CA ALA A 142 5.04 -17.85 -15.43
C ALA A 142 4.64 -16.36 -15.53
N PRO A 143 3.82 -16.01 -16.52
CA PRO A 143 3.21 -14.70 -16.59
C PRO A 143 2.24 -14.55 -15.41
N ILE A 144 2.22 -13.36 -14.82
CA ILE A 144 1.26 -12.99 -13.79
C ILE A 144 0.51 -11.74 -14.22
N GLY A 145 -0.79 -11.75 -14.02
CA GLY A 145 -1.68 -10.61 -14.25
C GLY A 145 -2.34 -10.14 -12.97
N PRO A 146 -3.08 -9.04 -13.05
CA PRO A 146 -3.76 -8.46 -11.92
C PRO A 146 -4.71 -9.46 -11.25
N PHE A 147 -4.47 -9.73 -9.97
CA PHE A 147 -5.31 -10.55 -9.09
C PHE A 147 -5.57 -12.00 -9.53
N ALA A 148 -5.07 -12.41 -10.69
CA ALA A 148 -5.22 -13.79 -11.17
C ALA A 148 -4.17 -14.71 -10.53
N PRO A 149 -4.56 -15.93 -10.08
CA PRO A 149 -3.59 -16.89 -9.60
C PRO A 149 -2.83 -17.51 -10.77
N VAL A 150 -1.56 -17.82 -10.54
CA VAL A 150 -0.76 -18.66 -11.43
C VAL A 150 -0.82 -20.09 -10.91
N GLU A 151 -1.32 -21.02 -11.73
CA GLU A 151 -1.33 -22.45 -11.41
C GLU A 151 0.01 -23.07 -11.78
N VAL A 152 0.60 -23.80 -10.84
CA VAL A 152 1.87 -24.51 -10.99
C VAL A 152 1.64 -25.99 -10.79
N ASP A 153 1.94 -26.78 -11.80
CA ASP A 153 1.90 -28.24 -11.70
C ASP A 153 3.09 -28.77 -10.89
N LEU A 154 2.80 -29.50 -9.81
CA LEU A 154 3.75 -30.14 -8.91
C LEU A 154 3.62 -31.69 -8.91
N SER A 155 2.89 -32.29 -9.86
CA SER A 155 2.70 -33.73 -9.95
C SER A 155 4.01 -34.54 -10.04
N GLY A 156 5.06 -33.93 -10.63
CA GLY A 156 6.39 -34.53 -10.71
C GLY A 156 7.24 -34.46 -9.43
N LEU A 157 6.77 -33.77 -8.40
CA LEU A 157 7.49 -33.70 -7.11
C LEU A 157 7.07 -34.86 -6.20
N LYS A 158 8.06 -35.45 -5.51
CA LYS A 158 7.81 -36.45 -4.48
C LYS A 158 7.11 -35.81 -3.28
N LYS A 159 6.40 -36.64 -2.48
CA LYS A 159 5.86 -36.20 -1.20
C LYS A 159 6.96 -35.73 -0.29
N GLY A 160 6.75 -34.60 0.41
CA GLY A 160 7.74 -34.04 1.28
C GLY A 160 7.54 -32.56 1.54
N THR A 161 8.47 -31.97 2.28
CA THR A 161 8.48 -30.54 2.60
C THR A 161 9.48 -29.84 1.71
N TYR A 162 9.06 -28.74 1.13
CA TYR A 162 9.86 -27.93 0.20
C TYR A 162 9.90 -26.47 0.66
N VAL A 163 10.94 -25.77 0.28
CA VAL A 163 11.02 -24.33 0.32
C VAL A 163 10.68 -23.80 -1.06
N VAL A 164 9.61 -23.04 -1.18
CA VAL A 164 9.27 -22.33 -2.41
C VAL A 164 9.71 -20.87 -2.27
N GLN A 165 10.44 -20.39 -3.26
CA GLN A 165 10.86 -19.00 -3.37
C GLN A 165 10.27 -18.41 -4.65
N LEU A 166 9.55 -17.31 -4.52
CA LEU A 166 9.06 -16.50 -5.61
C LEU A 166 9.90 -15.24 -5.73
N LYS A 167 10.38 -14.95 -6.92
CA LYS A 167 11.01 -13.69 -7.28
C LYS A 167 10.15 -12.93 -8.28
N TYR A 168 9.86 -11.67 -7.96
CA TYR A 168 9.16 -10.73 -8.84
C TYR A 168 9.90 -9.39 -8.79
N LEU A 169 10.40 -8.92 -9.93
CA LEU A 169 11.29 -7.76 -10.01
C LEU A 169 12.48 -7.90 -9.06
N GLN A 170 12.59 -7.03 -8.07
CA GLN A 170 13.65 -7.09 -7.04
C GLN A 170 13.17 -7.72 -5.72
N GLU A 171 11.92 -8.13 -5.64
CA GLU A 171 11.32 -8.71 -4.44
C GLU A 171 11.47 -10.22 -4.44
N THR A 172 11.62 -10.79 -3.26
CA THR A 172 11.74 -12.24 -3.05
C THR A 172 10.87 -12.66 -1.87
N TYR A 173 10.00 -13.62 -2.12
CA TYR A 173 9.08 -14.20 -1.13
C TYR A 173 9.41 -15.66 -0.93
N THR A 174 9.50 -16.10 0.32
CA THR A 174 9.83 -17.49 0.68
C THR A 174 8.77 -18.08 1.57
N ARG A 175 8.34 -19.31 1.27
CA ARG A 175 7.37 -20.07 2.07
C ARG A 175 7.75 -21.54 2.12
N THR A 176 7.30 -22.21 3.18
CA THR A 176 7.35 -23.66 3.30
C THR A 176 6.11 -24.27 2.67
N LEU A 177 6.29 -25.29 1.86
CA LEU A 177 5.23 -26.01 1.15
C LEU A 177 5.28 -27.49 1.53
N ILE A 178 4.14 -28.07 1.85
CA ILE A 178 3.98 -29.49 2.15
C ILE A 178 3.31 -30.17 0.95
N LYS A 179 4.04 -31.07 0.26
CA LYS A 179 3.54 -31.90 -0.85
C LYS A 179 3.07 -33.23 -0.31
N GLN A 180 1.81 -33.58 -0.62
CA GLN A 180 1.16 -34.86 -0.29
C GLN A 180 1.09 -35.81 -1.47
#